data_231e648a0d398a5b97934eb8897e7787
#
_entry.id   231e648a0d398a5b97934eb8897e7787
#
_cell.length_a   1.000
_cell.length_b   1.000
_cell.length_c   1.000
_cell.angle_alpha   90.00
_cell.angle_beta   90.00
_cell.angle_gamma   90.00
#
_symmetry.space_group_name_H-M   'P 1'
#
loop_
_entity.id
_entity.type
_entity.pdbx_description
1 polymer ?
#
loop_
_entity_poly.entity_id
_entity_poly.type
_entity_poly.pdbx_seq_one_letter_code
_entity_poly.pdbx_strand_id
1 'polypeptide(L)'
;VQQNVSEALLRVKGMKRDEAKAMAMQQLEKVGMAHKADVYPITLSGGQKQRVAIARSLAMSPEVILFDEPTSALDPELVNEVLGVMKALAAEGYTMVVVTHEMDFARQVSNEVVFLEKGLLIEKAPPEKFFTQPDSERVRQFLQSSR
;
A
#
# COMPACT_ATOMS: atom_id res chain seq x y z
N VAL A 1 4.35 12.61 14.41
CA VAL A 1 3.81 11.53 13.57
C VAL A 1 2.48 11.04 14.13
N GLN A 2 2.39 10.66 15.40
CA GLN A 2 1.13 10.20 16.01
C GLN A 2 -0.03 11.18 15.78
N GLN A 3 0.20 12.49 15.98
CA GLN A 3 -0.82 13.51 15.74
C GLN A 3 -1.32 13.50 14.29
N ASN A 4 -0.43 13.28 13.31
CA ASN A 4 -0.80 13.20 11.89
C ASN A 4 -1.75 12.03 11.60
N VAL A 5 -1.57 10.89 12.27
CA VAL A 5 -2.45 9.71 12.15
C VAL A 5 -3.77 9.93 12.89
N SER A 6 -3.74 10.53 14.09
CA SER A 6 -4.94 10.74 14.91
C SER A 6 -5.84 11.90 14.46
N GLU A 7 -5.35 12.81 13.63
CA GLU A 7 -6.06 14.04 13.25
C GLU A 7 -7.43 13.74 12.56
N ALA A 8 -7.43 12.78 11.63
CA ALA A 8 -8.65 12.39 10.94
C ALA A 8 -9.67 11.71 11.89
N LEU A 9 -9.19 10.95 12.87
CA LEU A 9 -10.03 10.34 13.90
C LEU A 9 -10.72 11.40 14.77
N LEU A 10 -10.01 12.45 15.13
CA LEU A 10 -10.54 13.56 15.92
C LEU A 10 -11.55 14.38 15.13
N ARG A 11 -11.20 14.78 13.89
CA ARG A 11 -11.99 15.75 13.12
C ARG A 11 -13.14 15.10 12.35
N VAL A 12 -12.95 13.91 11.82
CA VAL A 12 -13.93 13.25 10.95
C VAL A 12 -14.79 12.28 11.76
N LYS A 13 -14.17 11.43 12.60
CA LYS A 13 -14.91 10.46 13.42
C LYS A 13 -15.39 11.02 14.76
N GLY A 14 -14.95 12.22 15.17
CA GLY A 14 -15.32 12.83 16.45
C GLY A 14 -14.87 12.03 17.68
N MET A 15 -13.82 11.22 17.55
CA MET A 15 -13.30 10.40 18.64
C MET A 15 -12.72 11.25 19.76
N LYS A 16 -12.78 10.76 21.01
CA LYS A 16 -12.07 11.39 22.12
C LYS A 16 -10.57 11.33 21.92
N ARG A 17 -9.86 12.31 22.47
CA ARG A 17 -8.43 12.50 22.25
C ARG A 17 -7.58 11.28 22.62
N ASP A 18 -7.90 10.65 23.76
CA ASP A 18 -7.12 9.49 24.24
C ASP A 18 -7.42 8.24 23.40
N GLU A 19 -8.66 8.04 22.98
CA GLU A 19 -9.07 6.97 22.07
C GLU A 19 -8.40 7.13 20.69
N ALA A 20 -8.40 8.33 20.14
CA ALA A 20 -7.76 8.63 18.86
C ALA A 20 -6.23 8.41 18.91
N LYS A 21 -5.59 8.77 20.04
CA LYS A 21 -4.16 8.50 20.25
C LYS A 21 -3.87 6.99 20.33
N ALA A 22 -4.67 6.25 21.10
CA ALA A 22 -4.50 4.80 21.22
C ALA A 22 -4.66 4.11 19.86
N MET A 23 -5.68 4.46 19.10
CA MET A 23 -5.89 3.95 17.75
C MET A 23 -4.73 4.31 16.82
N ALA A 24 -4.25 5.54 16.85
CA ALA A 24 -3.11 5.96 16.04
C ALA A 24 -1.85 5.17 16.39
N MET A 25 -1.58 4.90 17.66
CA MET A 25 -0.44 4.07 18.08
C MET A 25 -0.58 2.65 17.57
N GLN A 26 -1.75 2.03 17.67
CA GLN A 26 -2.00 0.70 17.14
C GLN A 26 -1.71 0.60 15.64
N GLN A 27 -2.12 1.60 14.85
CA GLN A 27 -1.82 1.60 13.42
C GLN A 27 -0.34 1.86 13.12
N LEU A 28 0.33 2.69 13.91
CA LEU A 28 1.78 2.90 13.80
C LEU A 28 2.57 1.64 14.15
N GLU A 29 2.15 0.86 15.14
CA GLU A 29 2.73 -0.44 15.46
C GLU A 29 2.59 -1.41 14.28
N LYS A 30 1.41 -1.49 13.69
CA LYS A 30 1.12 -2.35 12.52
C LYS A 30 2.06 -2.10 11.35
N VAL A 31 2.47 -0.86 11.11
CA VAL A 31 3.41 -0.49 10.04
C VAL A 31 4.87 -0.36 10.51
N GLY A 32 5.19 -0.76 11.75
CA GLY A 32 6.54 -0.71 12.32
C GLY A 32 7.05 0.71 12.61
N MET A 33 6.15 1.68 12.84
CA MET A 33 6.49 3.10 13.03
C MET A 33 6.18 3.63 14.44
N ALA A 34 5.83 2.79 15.40
CA ALA A 34 5.51 3.21 16.77
C ALA A 34 6.67 3.97 17.44
N HIS A 35 7.92 3.55 17.21
CA HIS A 35 9.13 4.19 17.74
C HIS A 35 9.37 5.62 17.21
N LYS A 36 8.64 6.04 16.18
CA LYS A 36 8.68 7.39 15.58
C LYS A 36 7.41 8.21 15.87
N ALA A 37 6.57 7.79 16.83
CA ALA A 37 5.32 8.46 17.15
C ALA A 37 5.48 9.95 17.47
N ASP A 38 6.51 10.30 18.23
CA ASP A 38 6.73 11.66 18.78
C ASP A 38 7.61 12.56 17.90
N VAL A 39 8.15 12.05 16.77
CA VAL A 39 8.96 12.86 15.87
C VAL A 39 8.10 13.63 14.85
N TYR A 40 8.68 14.67 14.27
CA TYR A 40 8.04 15.42 13.18
C TYR A 40 8.15 14.66 11.85
N PRO A 41 7.09 14.64 11.01
CA PRO A 41 7.09 13.95 9.72
C PRO A 41 8.22 14.35 8.77
N ILE A 42 8.72 15.60 8.88
CA ILE A 42 9.82 16.11 8.06
C ILE A 42 11.13 15.33 8.27
N THR A 43 11.32 14.73 9.45
CA THR A 43 12.54 14.00 9.81
C THR A 43 12.53 12.54 9.33
N LEU A 44 11.43 12.08 8.74
CA LEU A 44 11.26 10.71 8.27
C LEU A 44 11.87 10.52 6.87
N SER A 45 12.43 9.31 6.62
CA SER A 45 12.78 8.88 5.26
C SER A 45 11.54 8.73 4.38
N GLY A 46 11.73 8.59 3.05
CA GLY A 46 10.64 8.36 2.11
C GLY A 46 9.80 7.14 2.47
N GLY A 47 10.42 5.99 2.70
CA GLY A 47 9.73 4.76 3.10
C GLY A 47 9.01 4.87 4.44
N GLN A 48 9.60 5.58 5.41
CA GLN A 48 8.96 5.86 6.70
C GLN A 48 7.71 6.76 6.52
N LYS A 49 7.79 7.80 5.70
CA LYS A 49 6.64 8.65 5.36
C LYS A 49 5.52 7.84 4.72
N GLN A 50 5.86 6.94 3.80
CA GLN A 50 4.88 6.08 3.14
C GLN A 50 4.20 5.13 4.13
N ARG A 51 4.95 4.49 5.03
CA ARG A 51 4.38 3.63 6.08
C ARG A 51 3.46 4.42 7.03
N VAL A 52 3.81 5.65 7.40
CA VAL A 52 2.93 6.52 8.19
C VAL A 52 1.66 6.90 7.41
N ALA A 53 1.76 7.13 6.09
CA ALA A 53 0.59 7.38 5.25
C ALA A 53 -0.36 6.17 5.20
N ILE A 54 0.19 4.96 5.15
CA ILE A 54 -0.59 3.71 5.27
C ILE A 54 -1.28 3.64 6.64
N ALA A 55 -0.56 3.88 7.74
CA ALA A 55 -1.13 3.88 9.09
C ALA A 55 -2.29 4.89 9.23
N ARG A 56 -2.14 6.07 8.63
CA ARG A 56 -3.19 7.10 8.60
C ARG A 56 -4.44 6.62 7.87
N SER A 57 -4.27 5.93 6.75
CA SER A 57 -5.40 5.34 6.01
C SER A 57 -6.08 4.23 6.80
N LEU A 58 -5.30 3.34 7.40
CA LEU A 58 -5.80 2.23 8.23
C LEU A 58 -6.58 2.72 9.46
N ALA A 59 -6.17 3.83 10.08
CA ALA A 59 -6.84 4.42 11.23
C ALA A 59 -8.31 4.76 10.95
N MET A 60 -8.64 5.07 9.70
CA MET A 60 -10.03 5.33 9.28
C MET A 60 -10.88 4.07 9.15
N SER A 61 -10.31 2.88 9.33
CA SER A 61 -10.97 1.58 9.16
C SER A 61 -11.68 1.48 7.80
N PRO A 62 -10.96 1.65 6.70
CA PRO A 62 -11.55 1.67 5.36
C PRO A 62 -11.98 0.26 4.94
N GLU A 63 -13.04 0.17 4.13
CA GLU A 63 -13.45 -1.08 3.48
C GLU A 63 -12.51 -1.46 2.33
N VAL A 64 -11.93 -0.46 1.66
CA VAL A 64 -10.98 -0.63 0.54
C VAL A 64 -9.85 0.39 0.67
N ILE A 65 -8.63 -0.04 0.43
CA ILE A 65 -7.45 0.84 0.38
C ILE A 65 -6.96 0.93 -1.06
N LEU A 66 -6.80 2.16 -1.55
CA LEU A 66 -6.26 2.43 -2.89
C LEU A 66 -4.80 2.83 -2.77
N PHE A 67 -3.92 2.13 -3.49
CA PHE A 67 -2.52 2.46 -3.61
C PHE A 67 -2.21 2.84 -5.06
N ASP A 68 -1.70 4.04 -5.25
CA ASP A 68 -1.27 4.53 -6.55
C ASP A 68 0.25 4.70 -6.54
N GLU A 69 0.95 3.77 -7.19
CA GLU A 69 2.42 3.76 -7.28
C GLU A 69 3.13 3.97 -5.93
N PRO A 70 2.85 3.18 -4.87
CA PRO A 70 3.30 3.48 -3.50
C PRO A 70 4.82 3.47 -3.31
N THR A 71 5.57 2.95 -4.28
CA THR A 71 7.04 2.81 -4.21
C THR A 71 7.80 3.64 -5.24
N SER A 72 7.13 4.30 -6.19
CA SER A 72 7.74 4.96 -7.34
C SER A 72 8.73 6.10 -7.00
N ALA A 73 8.53 6.77 -5.85
CA ALA A 73 9.37 7.86 -5.36
C ALA A 73 10.37 7.43 -4.28
N LEU A 74 10.62 6.13 -4.13
CA LEU A 74 11.49 5.58 -3.09
C LEU A 74 12.80 5.06 -3.67
N ASP A 75 13.86 5.17 -2.88
CA ASP A 75 15.10 4.48 -3.16
C ASP A 75 14.88 2.95 -3.10
N PRO A 76 15.54 2.15 -3.96
CA PRO A 76 15.35 0.70 -4.02
C PRO A 76 15.47 -0.03 -2.68
N GLU A 77 16.34 0.46 -1.79
CA GLU A 77 16.53 -0.10 -0.44
C GLU A 77 15.27 0.06 0.44
N LEU A 78 14.47 1.11 0.21
CA LEU A 78 13.28 1.42 0.99
C LEU A 78 12.00 0.78 0.43
N VAL A 79 12.02 0.35 -0.83
CA VAL A 79 10.87 -0.29 -1.51
C VAL A 79 10.42 -1.52 -0.74
N ASN A 80 11.34 -2.40 -0.36
CA ASN A 80 11.02 -3.64 0.34
C ASN A 80 10.34 -3.44 1.69
N GLU A 81 10.65 -2.34 2.40
CA GLU A 81 10.01 -2.01 3.68
C GLU A 81 8.51 -1.71 3.49
N VAL A 82 8.16 -0.96 2.45
CA VAL A 82 6.77 -0.61 2.13
C VAL A 82 6.02 -1.81 1.59
N LEU A 83 6.61 -2.56 0.65
CA LEU A 83 6.00 -3.78 0.12
C LEU A 83 5.79 -4.84 1.20
N GLY A 84 6.70 -4.93 2.20
CA GLY A 84 6.55 -5.82 3.35
C GLY A 84 5.30 -5.51 4.18
N VAL A 85 5.02 -4.23 4.43
CA VAL A 85 3.79 -3.79 5.11
C VAL A 85 2.55 -4.14 4.27
N MET A 86 2.58 -3.88 2.96
CA MET A 86 1.45 -4.19 2.08
C MET A 86 1.18 -5.70 1.98
N LYS A 87 2.23 -6.55 1.97
CA LYS A 87 2.08 -8.02 2.04
C LYS A 87 1.41 -8.46 3.34
N ALA A 88 1.80 -7.88 4.47
CA ALA A 88 1.16 -8.17 5.76
C ALA A 88 -0.32 -7.80 5.75
N LEU A 89 -0.68 -6.63 5.21
CA LEU A 89 -2.08 -6.22 5.07
C LEU A 89 -2.88 -7.15 4.17
N ALA A 90 -2.30 -7.62 3.06
CA ALA A 90 -2.95 -8.62 2.19
C ALA A 90 -3.21 -9.93 2.95
N ALA A 91 -2.23 -10.40 3.73
CA ALA A 91 -2.37 -11.61 4.54
C ALA A 91 -3.41 -11.47 5.67
N GLU A 92 -3.61 -10.25 6.19
CA GLU A 92 -4.68 -9.93 7.16
C GLU A 92 -6.08 -9.81 6.50
N GLY A 93 -6.19 -9.92 5.17
CA GLY A 93 -7.45 -9.86 4.45
C GLY A 93 -7.97 -8.46 4.12
N TYR A 94 -7.12 -7.44 4.15
CA TYR A 94 -7.52 -6.11 3.68
C TYR A 94 -7.82 -6.11 2.18
N THR A 95 -8.95 -5.51 1.81
CA THR A 95 -9.26 -5.28 0.39
C THR A 95 -8.43 -4.11 -0.13
N MET A 96 -7.62 -4.38 -1.15
CA MET A 96 -6.71 -3.37 -1.72
C MET A 96 -6.82 -3.34 -3.24
N VAL A 97 -6.77 -2.14 -3.81
CA VAL A 97 -6.53 -1.92 -5.23
C VAL A 97 -5.18 -1.25 -5.36
N VAL A 98 -4.26 -1.86 -6.08
CA VAL A 98 -2.87 -1.40 -6.17
C VAL A 98 -2.48 -1.16 -7.61
N VAL A 99 -2.10 0.06 -7.94
CA VAL A 99 -1.39 0.39 -9.18
C VAL A 99 0.11 0.31 -8.88
N THR A 100 0.84 -0.52 -9.58
CA THR A 100 2.26 -0.77 -9.32
C THR A 100 3.00 -1.28 -10.55
N HIS A 101 4.29 -1.04 -10.60
CA HIS A 101 5.24 -1.66 -11.51
C HIS A 101 6.05 -2.78 -10.84
N GLU A 102 5.81 -3.07 -9.57
CA GLU A 102 6.47 -4.15 -8.82
C GLU A 102 5.83 -5.51 -9.16
N MET A 103 6.29 -6.13 -10.25
CA MET A 103 5.67 -7.35 -10.80
C MET A 103 5.74 -8.53 -9.86
N ASP A 104 6.86 -8.70 -9.14
CA ASP A 104 7.01 -9.78 -8.17
C ASP A 104 6.08 -9.62 -6.97
N PHE A 105 5.86 -8.39 -6.53
CA PHE A 105 4.87 -8.10 -5.50
C PHE A 105 3.46 -8.43 -5.99
N ALA A 106 3.07 -7.94 -7.18
CA ALA A 106 1.77 -8.22 -7.76
C ALA A 106 1.53 -9.72 -7.90
N ARG A 107 2.52 -10.49 -8.37
CA ARG A 107 2.42 -11.95 -8.51
C ARG A 107 2.17 -12.66 -7.18
N GLN A 108 2.81 -12.19 -6.09
CA GLN A 108 2.76 -12.86 -4.78
C GLN A 108 1.50 -12.56 -3.98
N VAL A 109 0.91 -11.37 -4.13
CA VAL A 109 -0.14 -10.91 -3.22
C VAL A 109 -1.51 -10.69 -3.86
N SER A 110 -1.58 -10.54 -5.19
CA SER A 110 -2.86 -10.26 -5.83
C SER A 110 -3.71 -11.52 -5.95
N ASN A 111 -5.02 -11.35 -5.86
CA ASN A 111 -6.00 -12.37 -6.23
C ASN A 111 -6.38 -12.24 -7.71
N GLU A 112 -6.23 -11.03 -8.25
CA GLU A 112 -6.58 -10.69 -9.62
C GLU A 112 -5.64 -9.59 -10.13
N VAL A 113 -5.18 -9.73 -11.37
CA VAL A 113 -4.34 -8.73 -12.05
C VAL A 113 -5.11 -8.16 -13.23
N VAL A 114 -5.07 -6.84 -13.35
CA VAL A 114 -5.72 -6.10 -14.45
C VAL A 114 -4.66 -5.31 -15.20
N PHE A 115 -4.57 -5.49 -16.51
CA PHE A 115 -3.71 -4.71 -17.37
C PHE A 115 -4.54 -3.68 -18.14
N LEU A 116 -4.19 -2.41 -17.88
CA LEU A 116 -4.82 -1.26 -18.53
C LEU A 116 -3.84 -0.58 -19.49
N GLU A 117 -4.29 -0.26 -20.69
CA GLU A 117 -3.51 0.53 -21.65
C GLU A 117 -4.42 1.51 -22.38
N LYS A 118 -4.00 2.77 -22.45
CA LYS A 118 -4.76 3.86 -23.13
C LYS A 118 -6.22 3.97 -22.69
N GLY A 119 -6.48 3.74 -21.40
CA GLY A 119 -7.82 3.79 -20.82
C GLY A 119 -8.69 2.56 -21.10
N LEU A 120 -8.16 1.52 -21.72
CA LEU A 120 -8.87 0.27 -22.02
C LEU A 120 -8.36 -0.86 -21.12
N LEU A 121 -9.28 -1.71 -20.70
CA LEU A 121 -8.96 -2.97 -20.06
C LEU A 121 -8.54 -3.97 -21.14
N ILE A 122 -7.28 -4.36 -21.15
CA ILE A 122 -6.69 -5.27 -22.15
C ILE A 122 -6.81 -6.73 -21.68
N GLU A 123 -6.49 -6.98 -20.41
CA GLU A 123 -6.59 -8.31 -19.83
C GLU A 123 -6.86 -8.24 -18.33
N LYS A 124 -7.61 -9.23 -17.84
CA LYS A 124 -7.92 -9.42 -16.44
C LYS A 124 -7.86 -10.92 -16.16
N ALA A 125 -6.97 -11.33 -15.26
CA ALA A 125 -6.76 -12.73 -14.94
C ALA A 125 -6.20 -12.94 -13.52
N PRO A 126 -6.32 -14.15 -12.94
CA PRO A 126 -5.56 -14.52 -11.75
C PRO A 126 -4.05 -14.41 -12.00
N PRO A 127 -3.23 -14.10 -10.98
CA PRO A 127 -1.81 -13.84 -11.15
C PRO A 127 -1.06 -15.01 -11.81
N GLU A 128 -1.38 -16.24 -11.45
CA GLU A 128 -0.74 -17.41 -12.06
C GLU A 128 -0.90 -17.42 -13.60
N LYS A 129 -2.12 -17.22 -14.09
CA LYS A 129 -2.40 -17.15 -15.53
C LYS A 129 -1.77 -15.91 -16.15
N PHE A 130 -1.95 -14.75 -15.53
CA PHE A 130 -1.46 -13.47 -16.05
C PHE A 130 0.06 -13.48 -16.30
N PHE A 131 0.84 -14.00 -15.34
CA PHE A 131 2.30 -13.97 -15.41
C PHE A 131 2.93 -15.16 -16.15
N THR A 132 2.19 -16.25 -16.42
CA THR A 132 2.73 -17.45 -17.10
C THR A 132 2.18 -17.64 -18.50
N GLN A 133 0.88 -17.46 -18.69
CA GLN A 133 0.15 -17.73 -19.93
C GLN A 133 -0.90 -16.65 -20.22
N PRO A 134 -0.51 -15.38 -20.37
CA PRO A 134 -1.47 -14.32 -20.69
C PRO A 134 -2.10 -14.56 -22.06
N ASP A 135 -3.39 -14.25 -22.18
CA ASP A 135 -4.15 -14.39 -23.42
C ASP A 135 -3.74 -13.31 -24.43
N SER A 136 -3.50 -12.08 -23.94
CA SER A 136 -3.15 -10.93 -24.77
C SER A 136 -1.68 -10.96 -25.22
N GLU A 137 -1.46 -10.80 -26.52
CA GLU A 137 -0.11 -10.59 -27.08
C GLU A 137 0.56 -9.34 -26.49
N ARG A 138 -0.23 -8.30 -26.23
CA ARG A 138 0.27 -7.05 -25.66
C ARG A 138 0.79 -7.24 -24.22
N VAL A 139 0.10 -8.05 -23.41
CA VAL A 139 0.55 -8.41 -22.05
C VAL A 139 1.84 -9.25 -22.12
N ARG A 140 1.96 -10.19 -23.05
CA ARG A 140 3.20 -10.96 -23.28
C ARG A 140 4.40 -10.07 -23.55
N GLN A 141 4.23 -9.09 -24.45
CA GLN A 141 5.29 -8.11 -24.78
C GLN A 141 5.67 -7.26 -23.56
N PHE A 142 4.68 -6.80 -22.79
CA PHE A 142 4.92 -6.04 -21.58
C PHE A 142 5.71 -6.82 -20.53
N LEU A 143 5.34 -8.07 -20.27
CA LEU A 143 6.04 -8.92 -19.29
C LEU A 143 7.47 -9.28 -19.72
N GLN A 144 7.75 -9.34 -21.03
CA GLN A 144 9.12 -9.55 -21.54
C GLN A 144 10.01 -8.33 -21.36
N SER A 145 9.44 -7.12 -21.45
CA SER A 145 10.19 -5.85 -21.29
C SER A 145 10.38 -5.44 -19.83
N SER A 146 9.67 -6.07 -18.88
CA SER A 146 9.70 -5.77 -17.44
C SER A 146 10.60 -6.73 -16.63
N ARG A 147 11.41 -7.55 -17.32
CA ARG A 147 12.36 -8.48 -16.70
C ARG A 147 13.74 -7.89 -16.51
#